data_e695c53000610075a037569b07894b6b
#
_entry.id   e695c53000610075a037569b07894b6b
#
_cell.length_a   1.000
_cell.length_b   1.000
_cell.length_c   1.000
_cell.angle_alpha   90.00
_cell.angle_beta   90.00
_cell.angle_gamma   90.00
#
_symmetry.space_group_name_H-M   'P 1'
#
loop_
_entity.id
_entity.type
_entity.pdbx_description
1 polymer ?
#
loop_
_entity_poly.entity_id
_entity_poly.type
_entity_poly.pdbx_seq_one_letter_code
_entity_poly.pdbx_strand_id
1 'polypeptide(L)'
;METKDILLQLRTEKGLSQEELAGRVFVTRQAVSRWENGETTPGTETLKLLSKEFDVSINTLLDAPRQLICQCCGMPLEDATISKEPDGTFNEEYCKWCYTDGEFKYESPEQLIEFCVEHMASDAWPKEQVRAHMEAVVPQLRHWKK
;
A
#
# COMPACT_ATOMS: atom_id res chain seq x y z
N MET A 1 6.73 -3.69 15.32
CA MET A 1 6.18 -2.50 16.00
C MET A 1 4.67 -2.66 16.10
N GLU A 2 4.10 -2.45 17.27
CA GLU A 2 2.65 -2.59 17.45
C GLU A 2 1.90 -1.38 16.92
N THR A 3 0.60 -1.55 16.60
CA THR A 3 -0.26 -0.47 16.10
C THR A 3 -0.21 0.77 16.99
N LYS A 4 -0.21 0.58 18.32
CA LYS A 4 -0.12 1.70 19.27
C LYS A 4 1.13 2.54 19.08
N ASP A 5 2.26 1.91 18.83
CA ASP A 5 3.54 2.58 18.63
C ASP A 5 3.57 3.32 17.29
N ILE A 6 3.03 2.69 16.26
CA ILE A 6 2.95 3.26 14.90
C ILE A 6 2.08 4.51 14.92
N LEU A 7 0.91 4.45 15.54
CA LEU A 7 0.00 5.59 15.63
C LEU A 7 0.63 6.76 16.40
N LEU A 8 1.27 6.46 17.51
CA LEU A 8 1.96 7.49 18.31
C LEU A 8 3.08 8.16 17.51
N GLN A 9 3.88 7.36 16.81
CA GLN A 9 4.97 7.85 15.99
C GLN A 9 4.46 8.75 14.87
N LEU A 10 3.46 8.30 14.12
CA LEU A 10 2.90 9.06 13.00
C LEU A 10 2.28 10.37 13.47
N ARG A 11 1.53 10.32 14.56
CA ARG A 11 0.92 11.53 15.14
C ARG A 11 1.98 12.54 15.56
N THR A 12 3.01 12.07 16.24
CA THR A 12 4.11 12.91 16.71
C THR A 12 4.89 13.53 15.55
N GLU A 13 5.15 12.75 14.51
CA GLU A 13 5.85 13.23 13.31
C GLU A 13 5.08 14.34 12.60
N LYS A 14 3.75 14.26 12.62
CA LYS A 14 2.90 15.31 12.03
C LYS A 14 2.66 16.49 12.98
N GLY A 15 3.14 16.41 14.21
CA GLY A 15 2.95 17.47 15.19
C GLY A 15 1.51 17.64 15.66
N LEU A 16 0.72 16.59 15.61
CA LEU A 16 -0.69 16.63 16.02
C LEU A 16 -0.85 16.22 17.49
N SER A 17 -1.78 16.88 18.20
CA SER A 17 -2.21 16.42 19.51
C SER A 17 -3.20 15.25 19.34
N GLN A 18 -3.49 14.54 20.43
CA GLN A 18 -4.50 13.49 20.41
C GLN A 18 -5.86 14.06 20.03
N GLU A 19 -6.20 15.24 20.51
CA GLU A 19 -7.46 15.91 20.19
C GLU A 19 -7.54 16.32 18.72
N GLU A 20 -6.44 16.83 18.16
CA GLU A 20 -6.38 17.20 16.74
C GLU A 20 -6.54 15.98 15.85
N LEU A 21 -5.87 14.88 16.15
CA LEU A 21 -6.02 13.64 15.39
C LEU A 21 -7.45 13.12 15.50
N ALA A 22 -8.03 13.13 16.71
CA ALA A 22 -9.40 12.68 16.94
C ALA A 22 -10.40 13.44 16.06
N GLY A 23 -10.22 14.76 15.97
CA GLY A 23 -11.07 15.59 15.10
C GLY A 23 -10.95 15.26 13.61
N ARG A 24 -9.76 14.88 13.18
CA ARG A 24 -9.48 14.55 11.76
C ARG A 24 -10.07 13.21 11.33
N VAL A 25 -10.17 12.25 12.27
CA VAL A 25 -10.70 10.91 11.97
C VAL A 25 -12.06 10.66 12.63
N PHE A 26 -12.72 11.71 13.09
CA PHE A 26 -14.10 11.69 13.58
C PHE A 26 -14.33 10.77 14.78
N VAL A 27 -13.38 10.76 15.71
CA VAL A 27 -13.47 9.99 16.96
C VAL A 27 -13.23 10.91 18.15
N THR A 28 -13.32 10.38 19.38
CA THR A 28 -13.05 11.15 20.59
C THR A 28 -11.54 11.10 20.92
N ARG A 29 -11.06 12.08 21.69
CA ARG A 29 -9.69 12.08 22.18
C ARG A 29 -9.42 10.82 23.02
N GLN A 30 -10.43 10.38 23.79
CA GLN A 30 -10.31 9.16 24.59
C GLN A 30 -10.05 7.92 23.73
N ALA A 31 -10.65 7.86 22.54
CA ALA A 31 -10.40 6.75 21.60
C ALA A 31 -8.94 6.73 21.17
N VAL A 32 -8.39 7.89 20.78
CA VAL A 32 -6.97 8.01 20.39
C VAL A 32 -6.06 7.62 21.56
N SER A 33 -6.37 8.09 22.76
CA SER A 33 -5.60 7.75 23.96
C SER A 33 -5.57 6.25 24.22
N ARG A 34 -6.72 5.57 24.07
CA ARG A 34 -6.80 4.11 24.25
C ARG A 34 -6.01 3.36 23.20
N TRP A 35 -6.02 3.82 21.96
CA TRP A 35 -5.20 3.22 20.91
C TRP A 35 -3.71 3.30 21.24
N GLU A 36 -3.26 4.47 21.70
CA GLU A 36 -1.84 4.71 22.01
C GLU A 36 -1.39 4.00 23.28
N ASN A 37 -2.32 3.69 24.18
CA ASN A 37 -2.04 2.90 25.39
C ASN A 37 -2.16 1.39 25.15
N GLY A 38 -2.64 0.97 23.99
CA GLY A 38 -2.82 -0.44 23.65
C GLY A 38 -4.07 -1.07 24.26
N GLU A 39 -4.99 -0.26 24.80
CA GLU A 39 -6.25 -0.76 25.38
C GLU A 39 -7.23 -1.22 24.31
N THR A 40 -7.28 -0.50 23.17
CA THR A 40 -8.15 -0.84 22.02
C THR A 40 -7.38 -0.59 20.74
N THR A 41 -7.92 -1.10 19.62
CA THR A 41 -7.38 -0.84 18.28
C THR A 41 -8.47 -0.18 17.44
N PRO A 42 -8.08 0.68 16.46
CA PRO A 42 -9.06 1.28 15.56
C PRO A 42 -9.79 0.22 14.74
N GLY A 43 -11.06 0.43 14.50
CA GLY A 43 -11.84 -0.43 13.59
C GLY A 43 -11.45 -0.19 12.13
N THR A 44 -11.94 -1.03 11.22
CA THR A 44 -11.61 -0.98 9.79
C THR A 44 -11.89 0.40 9.17
N GLU A 45 -13.05 0.98 9.45
CA GLU A 45 -13.40 2.29 8.90
C GLU A 45 -12.47 3.38 9.40
N THR A 46 -12.09 3.31 10.67
CA THR A 46 -11.16 4.27 11.28
C THR A 46 -9.76 4.08 10.71
N LEU A 47 -9.34 2.83 10.47
CA LEU A 47 -8.04 2.55 9.83
C LEU A 47 -7.96 3.17 8.44
N LYS A 48 -9.04 3.15 7.68
CA LYS A 48 -9.10 3.81 6.36
C LYS A 48 -8.88 5.31 6.48
N LEU A 49 -9.50 5.94 7.47
CA LEU A 49 -9.34 7.37 7.72
C LEU A 49 -7.91 7.70 8.17
N LEU A 50 -7.34 6.89 9.05
CA LEU A 50 -5.96 7.05 9.51
C LEU A 50 -4.97 6.88 8.37
N SER A 51 -5.21 5.90 7.50
CA SER A 51 -4.40 5.66 6.31
C SER A 51 -4.35 6.90 5.42
N LYS A 52 -5.49 7.52 5.18
CA LYS A 52 -5.59 8.76 4.41
C LYS A 52 -4.89 9.92 5.11
N GLU A 53 -5.12 10.09 6.39
CA GLU A 53 -4.57 11.20 7.17
C GLU A 53 -3.06 11.16 7.23
N PHE A 54 -2.49 9.98 7.42
CA PHE A 54 -1.04 9.81 7.54
C PHE A 54 -0.35 9.48 6.22
N ASP A 55 -1.11 9.29 5.14
CA ASP A 55 -0.60 8.92 3.81
C ASP A 55 0.25 7.64 3.87
N VAL A 56 -0.24 6.64 4.58
CA VAL A 56 0.37 5.30 4.66
C VAL A 56 -0.70 4.25 4.43
N SER A 57 -0.31 3.05 4.00
CA SER A 57 -1.27 1.96 3.79
C SER A 57 -1.81 1.45 5.13
N ILE A 58 -2.99 0.83 5.09
CA ILE A 58 -3.55 0.16 6.29
C ILE A 58 -2.60 -0.94 6.74
N ASN A 59 -1.94 -1.63 5.80
CA ASN A 59 -0.97 -2.65 6.10
C ASN A 59 0.16 -2.12 7.02
N THR A 60 0.60 -0.89 6.78
CA THR A 60 1.62 -0.22 7.61
C THR A 60 1.12 0.03 9.03
N LEU A 61 -0.19 0.24 9.20
CA LEU A 61 -0.77 0.52 10.52
C LEU A 61 -0.99 -0.75 11.37
N LEU A 62 -0.87 -1.93 10.77
CA LEU A 62 -1.12 -3.20 11.48
C LEU A 62 0.12 -3.66 12.23
N ASP A 63 -0.07 -4.34 13.38
CA ASP A 63 1.04 -4.88 14.18
C ASP A 63 1.76 -6.04 13.50
N ALA A 64 1.12 -6.74 12.59
CA ALA A 64 1.72 -7.83 11.82
C ALA A 64 1.54 -7.57 10.33
N PRO A 65 2.26 -6.61 9.76
CA PRO A 65 2.11 -6.26 8.34
C PRO A 65 2.51 -7.43 7.44
N ARG A 66 1.76 -7.60 6.36
CA ARG A 66 2.06 -8.62 5.35
C ARG A 66 2.95 -8.02 4.27
N GLN A 67 3.78 -8.84 3.65
CA GLN A 67 4.48 -8.42 2.44
C GLN A 67 3.45 -8.37 1.31
N LEU A 68 3.14 -7.18 0.85
CA LEU A 68 2.20 -6.97 -0.26
C LEU A 68 2.95 -7.01 -1.58
N ILE A 69 2.32 -7.60 -2.60
CA ILE A 69 2.86 -7.60 -3.97
C ILE A 69 1.78 -7.11 -4.93
N CYS A 70 2.20 -6.46 -6.00
CA CYS A 70 1.27 -6.00 -7.04
C CYS A 70 0.68 -7.21 -7.76
N GLN A 71 -0.64 -7.29 -7.82
CA GLN A 71 -1.34 -8.41 -8.48
C GLN A 71 -1.37 -8.27 -10.00
N CYS A 72 -0.71 -7.28 -10.54
CA CYS A 72 -0.55 -7.07 -11.99
C CYS A 72 0.87 -7.37 -12.45
N CYS A 73 1.90 -6.83 -11.79
CA CYS A 73 3.29 -7.00 -12.20
C CYS A 73 4.17 -7.79 -11.21
N GLY A 74 3.67 -8.04 -10.00
CA GLY A 74 4.39 -8.84 -9.00
C GLY A 74 5.45 -8.10 -8.20
N MET A 75 5.61 -6.78 -8.37
CA MET A 75 6.60 -6.04 -7.59
C MET A 75 6.17 -5.91 -6.13
N PRO A 76 7.12 -5.84 -5.18
CA PRO A 76 6.78 -5.56 -3.79
C PRO A 76 6.12 -4.19 -3.65
N LEU A 77 5.10 -4.09 -2.80
CA LEU A 77 4.39 -2.84 -2.56
C LEU A 77 4.84 -2.22 -1.24
N GLU A 78 5.13 -0.92 -1.31
CA GLU A 78 5.45 -0.09 -0.16
C GLU A 78 4.59 1.16 -0.24
N ASP A 79 4.56 1.97 0.82
CA ASP A 79 3.72 3.18 0.86
C ASP A 79 4.02 4.13 -0.32
N ALA A 80 5.27 4.17 -0.79
CA ALA A 80 5.68 5.01 -1.90
C ALA A 80 5.30 4.44 -3.28
N THR A 81 5.05 3.14 -3.38
CA THR A 81 4.81 2.46 -4.67
C THR A 81 3.39 1.96 -4.85
N ILE A 82 2.64 1.85 -3.78
CA ILE A 82 1.27 1.35 -3.79
C ILE A 82 0.34 2.33 -4.54
N SER A 83 -0.67 1.78 -5.21
CA SER A 83 -1.65 2.59 -5.94
C SER A 83 -2.68 3.20 -5.00
N LYS A 84 -3.36 4.22 -5.50
CA LYS A 84 -4.48 4.87 -4.81
C LYS A 84 -5.70 4.90 -5.70
N GLU A 85 -6.85 4.78 -5.07
CA GLU A 85 -8.13 5.00 -5.74
C GLU A 85 -8.32 6.51 -6.02
N PRO A 86 -9.25 6.89 -6.93
CA PRO A 86 -9.50 8.31 -7.21
C PRO A 86 -9.85 9.15 -5.98
N ASP A 87 -10.41 8.54 -4.93
CA ASP A 87 -10.78 9.22 -3.69
C ASP A 87 -9.59 9.38 -2.72
N GLY A 88 -8.41 8.88 -3.08
CA GLY A 88 -7.21 8.96 -2.26
C GLY A 88 -6.97 7.79 -1.30
N THR A 89 -7.87 6.81 -1.26
CA THR A 89 -7.65 5.61 -0.44
C THR A 89 -6.64 4.68 -1.12
N PHE A 90 -5.85 3.96 -0.32
CA PHE A 90 -4.83 3.05 -0.86
C PHE A 90 -5.47 1.78 -1.41
N ASN A 91 -5.00 1.37 -2.58
CA ASN A 91 -5.33 0.06 -3.16
C ASN A 91 -4.15 -0.88 -2.92
N GLU A 92 -4.27 -1.76 -1.95
CA GLU A 92 -3.15 -2.63 -1.52
C GLU A 92 -2.92 -3.82 -2.45
N GLU A 93 -3.62 -3.90 -3.58
CA GLU A 93 -3.46 -4.99 -4.55
C GLU A 93 -2.60 -4.65 -5.76
N TYR A 94 -2.40 -3.36 -6.06
CA TYR A 94 -1.70 -2.92 -7.27
C TYR A 94 -0.72 -1.79 -6.99
N CYS A 95 0.32 -1.70 -7.82
CA CYS A 95 1.25 -0.57 -7.75
C CYS A 95 0.74 0.62 -8.57
N LYS A 96 1.27 1.79 -8.29
CA LYS A 96 0.86 3.04 -8.96
C LYS A 96 1.17 3.06 -10.47
N TRP A 97 2.05 2.21 -10.94
CA TRP A 97 2.38 2.11 -12.37
C TRP A 97 1.45 1.17 -13.13
N CYS A 98 0.78 0.25 -12.46
CA CYS A 98 -0.15 -0.68 -13.08
C CYS A 98 -1.60 -0.19 -13.00
N TYR A 99 -1.93 0.54 -11.94
CA TYR A 99 -3.29 1.02 -11.69
C TYR A 99 -3.22 2.44 -11.16
N THR A 100 -3.85 3.39 -11.85
CA THR A 100 -3.85 4.81 -11.47
C THR A 100 -5.18 5.44 -11.90
N ASP A 101 -5.73 6.27 -11.02
CA ASP A 101 -6.97 7.02 -11.28
C ASP A 101 -8.16 6.12 -11.66
N GLY A 102 -8.21 4.92 -11.07
CA GLY A 102 -9.29 3.96 -11.32
C GLY A 102 -9.13 3.16 -12.60
N GLU A 103 -7.99 3.25 -13.28
CA GLU A 103 -7.75 2.57 -14.55
C GLU A 103 -6.47 1.76 -14.53
N PHE A 104 -6.51 0.59 -15.16
CA PHE A 104 -5.32 -0.23 -15.39
C PHE A 104 -4.57 0.27 -16.61
N LYS A 105 -3.24 0.29 -16.54
CA LYS A 105 -2.37 0.81 -17.61
C LYS A 105 -2.04 -0.23 -18.66
N TYR A 106 -2.23 -1.52 -18.39
CA TYR A 106 -1.88 -2.61 -19.31
C TYR A 106 -3.11 -3.43 -19.65
N GLU A 107 -3.29 -3.71 -20.94
CA GLU A 107 -4.43 -4.48 -21.44
C GLU A 107 -4.13 -5.97 -21.53
N SER A 108 -2.85 -6.35 -21.60
CA SER A 108 -2.45 -7.75 -21.73
C SER A 108 -1.19 -8.04 -20.92
N PRO A 109 -0.97 -9.30 -20.53
CA PRO A 109 0.28 -9.68 -19.86
C PRO A 109 1.51 -9.39 -20.72
N GLU A 110 1.40 -9.55 -22.01
CA GLU A 110 2.49 -9.33 -22.97
C GLU A 110 2.92 -7.87 -22.97
N GLN A 111 1.97 -6.95 -22.96
CA GLN A 111 2.23 -5.51 -22.91
C GLN A 111 2.98 -5.15 -21.62
N LEU A 112 2.54 -5.69 -20.50
CA LEU A 112 3.20 -5.49 -19.21
C LEU A 112 4.63 -6.04 -19.21
N ILE A 113 4.82 -7.26 -19.70
CA ILE A 113 6.13 -7.91 -19.73
C ILE A 113 7.11 -7.10 -20.59
N GLU A 114 6.69 -6.64 -21.76
CA GLU A 114 7.55 -5.82 -22.63
C GLU A 114 7.97 -4.53 -21.94
N PHE A 115 7.04 -3.86 -21.25
CA PHE A 115 7.36 -2.64 -20.48
C PHE A 115 8.40 -2.94 -19.41
N CYS A 116 8.21 -4.02 -18.64
CA CYS A 116 9.14 -4.38 -17.57
C CYS A 116 10.52 -4.75 -18.12
N VAL A 117 10.58 -5.46 -19.23
CA VAL A 117 11.85 -5.82 -19.88
C VAL A 117 12.62 -4.55 -20.28
N GLU A 118 11.92 -3.55 -20.82
CA GLU A 118 12.55 -2.30 -21.24
C GLU A 118 13.06 -1.45 -20.05
N HIS A 119 12.33 -1.45 -18.94
CA HIS A 119 12.57 -0.52 -17.82
C HIS A 119 13.28 -1.15 -16.62
N MET A 120 13.19 -2.46 -16.43
CA MET A 120 13.78 -3.15 -15.27
C MET A 120 15.14 -3.78 -15.57
N ALA A 121 15.48 -3.95 -16.83
CA ALA A 121 16.74 -4.59 -17.21
C ALA A 121 17.94 -3.72 -16.83
N SER A 122 19.01 -4.37 -16.39
CA SER A 122 20.26 -3.72 -16.02
C SER A 122 21.42 -4.69 -16.27
N ASP A 123 22.66 -4.25 -16.03
CA ASP A 123 23.83 -5.12 -16.14
C ASP A 123 23.75 -6.29 -15.16
N ALA A 124 23.17 -6.05 -13.97
CA ALA A 124 22.99 -7.09 -12.97
C ALA A 124 21.80 -8.01 -13.27
N TRP A 125 20.85 -7.53 -14.07
CA TRP A 125 19.64 -8.28 -14.43
C TRP A 125 19.31 -8.08 -15.91
N PRO A 126 19.93 -8.88 -16.80
CA PRO A 126 19.75 -8.76 -18.25
C PRO A 126 18.31 -8.94 -18.70
N LYS A 127 17.96 -8.38 -19.86
CA LYS A 127 16.60 -8.43 -20.41
C LYS A 127 16.05 -9.85 -20.50
N GLU A 128 16.86 -10.82 -20.87
CA GLU A 128 16.43 -12.23 -20.98
C GLU A 128 15.99 -12.79 -19.63
N GLN A 129 16.70 -12.44 -18.55
CA GLN A 129 16.34 -12.87 -17.19
C GLN A 129 15.09 -12.16 -16.68
N VAL A 130 14.93 -10.87 -16.97
CA VAL A 130 13.73 -10.12 -16.63
C VAL A 130 12.52 -10.75 -17.32
N ARG A 131 12.64 -11.04 -18.62
CA ARG A 131 11.55 -11.67 -19.39
C ARG A 131 11.19 -13.04 -18.82
N ALA A 132 12.15 -13.88 -18.53
CA ALA A 132 11.92 -15.21 -17.98
C ALA A 132 11.21 -15.13 -16.62
N HIS A 133 11.65 -14.21 -15.76
CA HIS A 133 11.03 -13.99 -14.45
C HIS A 133 9.57 -13.54 -14.61
N MET A 134 9.31 -12.55 -15.45
CA MET A 134 7.97 -12.01 -15.65
C MET A 134 7.03 -13.04 -16.29
N GLU A 135 7.52 -13.82 -17.24
CA GLU A 135 6.72 -14.88 -17.88
C GLU A 135 6.34 -15.99 -16.89
N ALA A 136 7.18 -16.23 -15.87
CA ALA A 136 6.88 -17.20 -14.82
C ALA A 136 5.90 -16.64 -13.78
N VAL A 137 6.01 -15.36 -13.43
CA VAL A 137 5.26 -14.74 -12.32
C VAL A 137 3.91 -14.16 -12.76
N VAL A 138 3.89 -13.39 -13.85
CA VAL A 138 2.73 -12.62 -14.29
C VAL A 138 1.47 -13.46 -14.49
N PRO A 139 1.51 -14.62 -15.17
CA PRO A 139 0.29 -15.42 -15.39
C PRO A 139 -0.34 -15.95 -14.11
N GLN A 140 0.41 -16.00 -13.01
CA GLN A 140 -0.06 -16.50 -11.72
C GLN A 140 -0.68 -15.39 -10.86
N LEU A 141 -0.50 -14.13 -11.24
CA LEU A 141 -1.02 -13.01 -10.48
C LEU A 141 -2.54 -12.88 -10.66
N ARG A 142 -3.19 -12.41 -9.61
CA ARG A 142 -4.66 -12.34 -9.53
C ARG A 142 -5.29 -11.62 -10.72
N HIS A 143 -4.68 -10.52 -11.16
CA HIS A 143 -5.22 -9.70 -12.26
C HIS A 143 -5.28 -10.48 -13.58
N TRP A 144 -4.29 -11.34 -13.85
CA TRP A 144 -4.17 -12.08 -15.11
C TRP A 144 -4.66 -13.53 -15.01
N LYS A 145 -4.90 -14.01 -13.80
CA LYS A 145 -5.35 -15.38 -13.59
C LYS A 145 -6.81 -15.51 -13.97
N LYS A 146 -7.11 -16.49 -14.79
CA LYS A 146 -8.49 -16.77 -15.23
C LYS A 146 -9.20 -17.69 -14.24
#